data_d377e6c6fdf2884f01b926e5c6186bb2
#
_entry.id   d377e6c6fdf2884f01b926e5c6186bb2
#
_cell.length_a   1.000
_cell.length_b   1.000
_cell.length_c   1.000
_cell.angle_alpha   90.00
_cell.angle_beta   90.00
_cell.angle_gamma   90.00
#
_symmetry.space_group_name_H-M   'P 1'
#
loop_
_entity.id
_entity.type
_entity.pdbx_description
1 polymer ?
#
loop_
_entity_poly.entity_id
_entity_poly.type
_entity_poly.pdbx_seq_one_letter_code
_entity_poly.pdbx_strand_id
1 'polypeptide(L)'
;MFIIKTFNMLNASSKFAICGLPLRVDSYKTCAFGCEYCFANNRKIMEFGKSLQIGNITSVRKRLERIFHGSGAKDGNLIDNLIASGITWHCGGMSDPFQPCEEKYGISARLMELTKEFGISVLFSTKSDTIYDANPDRELHTFQMSVTCLEPNALEPNVPTPESRYEFYRSLKDAGYRVGIRMQPFIPFVTDERIVELYCDADHFTIEGLKLVPQNREHVQRVLEMTGIPKGAFTQMGLLNLRPEIRYELYKPIVRELEYYAIPYSIADNDMHHLSRSKCCCGDALIAKSSGFDNTAMCYEHGREYTLDDVKQCLGCIGECKANQLFTSNRQEGCVTVRDFYEKRFDRKSSPFSPKFLCEFDHIPTDEWEE
;
A
#
# COMPACT_ATOMS: atom_id res chain seq x y z
N MET A 1 35.86 6.91 2.02
CA MET A 1 34.61 7.11 1.26
C MET A 1 33.79 5.83 1.40
N PHE A 2 32.73 5.84 2.22
CA PHE A 2 31.88 4.65 2.37
C PHE A 2 31.09 4.46 1.08
N ILE A 3 31.26 3.33 0.42
CA ILE A 3 30.49 2.96 -0.78
C ILE A 3 29.08 2.59 -0.29
N ILE A 4 28.11 3.44 -0.60
CA ILE A 4 26.70 3.13 -0.30
C ILE A 4 26.25 2.04 -1.28
N LYS A 5 25.67 0.99 -0.72
CA LYS A 5 25.12 -0.11 -1.52
C LYS A 5 23.85 0.35 -2.25
N THR A 6 23.73 -0.05 -3.51
CA THR A 6 22.52 0.15 -4.30
C THR A 6 21.70 -1.14 -4.38
N PHE A 7 20.38 -1.02 -4.60
CA PHE A 7 19.50 -2.16 -4.78
C PHE A 7 18.52 -1.97 -5.96
N ASN A 8 17.89 -3.04 -6.41
CA ASN A 8 16.85 -2.98 -7.46
C ASN A 8 15.56 -2.37 -6.88
N MET A 9 15.16 -1.22 -7.40
CA MET A 9 14.00 -0.47 -6.93
C MET A 9 12.66 -1.12 -7.25
N LEU A 10 12.58 -1.84 -8.38
CA LEU A 10 11.32 -2.35 -8.93
C LEU A 10 11.05 -3.79 -8.49
N ASN A 11 9.90 -4.01 -7.89
CA ASN A 11 9.45 -5.30 -7.41
C ASN A 11 7.95 -5.49 -7.68
N ALA A 12 7.53 -6.74 -7.89
CA ALA A 12 6.11 -7.08 -7.80
C ALA A 12 5.71 -7.17 -6.32
N SER A 13 4.55 -6.63 -5.96
CA SER A 13 4.03 -6.70 -4.59
C SER A 13 3.90 -8.16 -4.13
N SER A 14 4.21 -8.43 -2.86
CA SER A 14 3.88 -9.72 -2.23
C SER A 14 2.37 -9.98 -2.15
N LYS A 15 1.57 -8.93 -2.28
CA LYS A 15 0.12 -8.97 -2.36
C LYS A 15 -0.36 -8.87 -3.82
N PHE A 16 0.44 -9.31 -4.79
CA PHE A 16 0.10 -9.23 -6.22
C PHE A 16 -1.33 -9.70 -6.50
N ALA A 17 -1.73 -10.75 -5.81
CA ALA A 17 -3.04 -11.39 -5.95
C ALA A 17 -4.25 -10.56 -5.45
N ILE A 18 -4.02 -9.43 -4.78
CA ILE A 18 -5.07 -8.64 -4.13
C ILE A 18 -4.80 -7.15 -4.21
N CYS A 19 -3.86 -6.73 -5.05
CA CYS A 19 -3.41 -5.35 -5.12
C CYS A 19 -3.53 -4.78 -6.54
N GLY A 20 -4.34 -3.75 -6.70
CA GLY A 20 -4.49 -3.00 -7.96
C GLY A 20 -3.21 -2.29 -8.42
N LEU A 21 -2.27 -2.06 -7.51
CA LEU A 21 -0.96 -1.48 -7.79
C LEU A 21 0.16 -2.49 -7.46
N PRO A 22 0.27 -3.59 -8.23
CA PRO A 22 1.23 -4.65 -7.93
C PRO A 22 2.68 -4.25 -8.19
N LEU A 23 2.94 -3.24 -9.05
CA LEU A 23 4.28 -2.75 -9.31
C LEU A 23 4.71 -1.76 -8.23
N ARG A 24 5.64 -2.18 -7.39
CA ARG A 24 6.22 -1.36 -6.33
C ARG A 24 7.57 -0.83 -6.73
N VAL A 25 7.81 0.41 -6.34
CA VAL A 25 9.11 1.06 -6.43
C VAL A 25 9.49 1.61 -5.06
N ASP A 26 10.68 1.28 -4.58
CA ASP A 26 11.18 1.80 -3.31
C ASP A 26 12.48 2.58 -3.56
N SER A 27 12.54 3.81 -3.08
CA SER A 27 13.73 4.68 -3.23
C SER A 27 14.83 4.28 -2.25
N TYR A 28 14.44 3.74 -1.10
CA TYR A 28 15.33 3.36 -0.01
C TYR A 28 14.96 1.97 0.53
N LYS A 29 15.93 1.27 1.10
CA LYS A 29 15.69 -0.05 1.70
C LYS A 29 15.49 -0.01 3.22
N THR A 30 15.82 1.12 3.86
CA THR A 30 15.57 1.38 5.27
C THR A 30 14.73 2.63 5.43
N CYS A 31 14.02 2.77 6.55
CA CYS A 31 13.24 3.96 6.87
C CYS A 31 13.73 4.56 8.20
N ALA A 32 14.12 5.83 8.15
CA ALA A 32 14.65 6.56 9.32
C ALA A 32 13.56 6.97 10.32
N PHE A 33 12.29 6.96 9.92
CA PHE A 33 11.18 7.31 10.83
C PHE A 33 11.02 6.35 12.00
N GLY A 34 11.40 5.08 11.82
CA GLY A 34 11.51 4.14 12.94
C GLY A 34 10.21 3.86 13.67
N CYS A 35 9.04 4.00 13.03
CA CYS A 35 7.75 3.75 13.68
C CYS A 35 7.73 2.41 14.39
N GLU A 36 7.35 2.40 15.67
CA GLU A 36 7.37 1.22 16.54
C GLU A 36 6.46 0.08 16.04
N TYR A 37 5.34 0.40 15.42
CA TYR A 37 4.41 -0.58 14.85
C TYR A 37 4.82 -1.07 13.45
N CYS A 38 5.90 -0.57 12.84
CA CYS A 38 6.21 -0.81 11.45
C CYS A 38 6.54 -2.29 11.17
N PHE A 39 5.66 -2.97 10.44
CA PHE A 39 5.89 -4.36 10.06
C PHE A 39 7.10 -4.54 9.11
N ALA A 40 7.44 -3.53 8.30
CA ALA A 40 8.55 -3.60 7.36
C ALA A 40 9.90 -3.65 8.09
N ASN A 41 10.10 -2.78 9.07
CA ASN A 41 11.32 -2.73 9.87
C ASN A 41 11.52 -3.99 10.75
N ASN A 42 10.45 -4.74 11.04
CA ASN A 42 10.46 -5.89 11.95
C ASN A 42 10.51 -7.25 11.25
N ARG A 43 10.67 -7.30 9.92
CA ARG A 43 10.86 -8.54 9.17
C ARG A 43 12.33 -8.95 9.12
N LYS A 44 12.66 -10.12 9.70
CA LYS A 44 14.04 -10.67 9.68
C LYS A 44 14.63 -10.83 8.27
N ILE A 45 13.79 -11.14 7.27
CA ILE A 45 14.21 -11.40 5.88
C ILE A 45 14.61 -10.11 5.16
N MET A 46 14.16 -8.95 5.64
CA MET A 46 14.32 -7.69 4.90
C MET A 46 15.56 -6.92 5.29
N GLU A 47 16.32 -7.32 6.31
CA GLU A 47 17.50 -6.61 6.86
C GLU A 47 17.31 -5.08 6.97
N PHE A 48 16.05 -4.64 7.09
CA PHE A 48 15.73 -3.25 7.32
C PHE A 48 16.33 -2.83 8.66
N GLY A 49 17.07 -1.74 8.68
CA GLY A 49 17.64 -1.17 9.90
C GLY A 49 19.14 -1.41 10.11
N LYS A 50 19.82 -2.23 9.28
CA LYS A 50 21.29 -2.46 9.46
C LYS A 50 22.18 -1.53 8.67
N SER A 51 21.80 -1.11 7.46
CA SER A 51 22.52 -0.09 6.68
C SER A 51 21.63 0.53 5.63
N LEU A 52 21.71 1.83 5.44
CA LEU A 52 21.05 2.54 4.36
C LEU A 52 21.52 1.99 3.01
N GLN A 53 20.57 1.61 2.16
CA GLN A 53 20.80 1.32 0.75
C GLN A 53 19.91 2.23 -0.08
N ILE A 54 20.43 2.73 -1.17
CA ILE A 54 19.70 3.62 -2.09
C ILE A 54 19.30 2.89 -3.36
N GLY A 55 18.18 3.27 -3.92
CA GLY A 55 17.66 2.71 -5.16
C GLY A 55 18.60 2.96 -6.37
N ASN A 56 18.76 1.97 -7.22
CA ASN A 56 19.53 2.12 -8.46
C ASN A 56 18.67 2.71 -9.57
N ILE A 57 18.52 4.04 -9.57
CA ILE A 57 17.71 4.77 -10.57
C ILE A 57 18.24 4.58 -12.00
N THR A 58 19.55 4.41 -12.18
CA THR A 58 20.15 4.16 -13.50
C THR A 58 19.67 2.83 -14.08
N SER A 59 19.49 1.81 -13.25
CA SER A 59 18.94 0.52 -13.67
C SER A 59 17.47 0.64 -14.10
N VAL A 60 16.70 1.49 -13.42
CA VAL A 60 15.31 1.78 -13.80
C VAL A 60 15.28 2.48 -15.16
N ARG A 61 16.07 3.55 -15.36
CA ARG A 61 16.18 4.27 -16.64
C ARG A 61 16.49 3.31 -17.81
N LYS A 62 17.54 2.50 -17.69
CA LYS A 62 17.91 1.52 -18.73
C LYS A 62 16.78 0.55 -19.06
N ARG A 63 15.99 0.16 -18.06
CA ARG A 63 14.83 -0.72 -18.29
C ARG A 63 13.73 0.01 -19.05
N LEU A 64 13.42 1.26 -18.70
CA LEU A 64 12.41 2.08 -19.39
C LEU A 64 12.81 2.39 -20.83
N GLU A 65 14.05 2.82 -21.05
CA GLU A 65 14.60 3.03 -22.40
C GLU A 65 14.46 1.78 -23.28
N ARG A 66 14.77 0.59 -22.73
CA ARG A 66 14.58 -0.67 -23.45
C ARG A 66 13.11 -0.96 -23.76
N ILE A 67 12.20 -0.74 -22.80
CA ILE A 67 10.78 -1.05 -22.96
C ILE A 67 10.12 -0.11 -23.95
N PHE A 68 10.34 1.20 -23.83
CA PHE A 68 9.61 2.22 -24.59
C PHE A 68 10.30 2.64 -25.88
N HIS A 69 11.63 2.58 -25.92
CA HIS A 69 12.42 3.09 -27.06
C HIS A 69 13.34 2.02 -27.71
N GLY A 70 13.32 0.80 -27.19
CA GLY A 70 14.19 -0.29 -27.66
C GLY A 70 13.44 -1.56 -28.05
N SER A 71 13.91 -2.70 -27.56
CA SER A 71 13.38 -4.03 -27.90
C SER A 71 12.07 -4.41 -27.20
N GLY A 72 11.49 -3.50 -26.41
CA GLY A 72 10.23 -3.72 -25.71
C GLY A 72 10.36 -4.52 -24.41
N ALA A 73 9.20 -4.92 -23.86
CA ALA A 73 9.14 -5.80 -22.70
C ALA A 73 9.72 -7.19 -23.06
N LYS A 74 10.47 -7.77 -22.15
CA LYS A 74 10.99 -9.14 -22.32
C LYS A 74 9.84 -10.14 -22.15
N ASP A 75 9.78 -11.11 -23.03
CA ASP A 75 8.76 -12.15 -22.98
C ASP A 75 8.73 -12.89 -21.64
N GLY A 76 7.52 -13.06 -21.10
CA GLY A 76 7.28 -13.67 -19.79
C GLY A 76 7.87 -12.91 -18.59
N ASN A 77 8.40 -11.69 -18.77
CA ASN A 77 8.91 -10.90 -17.65
C ASN A 77 7.78 -10.09 -17.01
N LEU A 78 7.38 -10.45 -15.78
CA LEU A 78 6.27 -9.84 -15.06
C LEU A 78 6.46 -8.32 -14.86
N ILE A 79 7.64 -7.89 -14.40
CA ILE A 79 7.90 -6.46 -14.15
C ILE A 79 7.85 -5.65 -15.45
N ASP A 80 8.44 -6.17 -16.53
CA ASP A 80 8.41 -5.50 -17.83
C ASP A 80 6.98 -5.37 -18.37
N ASN A 81 6.17 -6.42 -18.24
CA ASN A 81 4.77 -6.40 -18.69
C ASN A 81 3.91 -5.47 -17.84
N LEU A 82 4.13 -5.40 -16.52
CA LEU A 82 3.45 -4.43 -15.67
C LEU A 82 3.81 -2.98 -16.05
N ILE A 83 5.07 -2.70 -16.36
CA ILE A 83 5.51 -1.39 -16.85
C ILE A 83 4.83 -1.08 -18.19
N ALA A 84 4.93 -1.99 -19.16
CA ALA A 84 4.38 -1.82 -20.50
C ALA A 84 2.84 -1.69 -20.51
N SER A 85 2.15 -2.27 -19.51
CA SER A 85 0.71 -2.12 -19.37
C SER A 85 0.27 -0.72 -18.91
N GLY A 86 1.20 0.14 -18.47
CA GLY A 86 0.92 1.51 -18.05
C GLY A 86 0.20 1.64 -16.71
N ILE A 87 0.25 0.63 -15.85
CA ILE A 87 -0.32 0.72 -14.50
C ILE A 87 0.40 1.76 -13.66
N THR A 88 -0.31 2.38 -12.74
CA THR A 88 0.28 3.30 -11.76
C THR A 88 1.24 2.55 -10.84
N TRP A 89 2.43 3.10 -10.64
CA TRP A 89 3.40 2.54 -9.70
C TRP A 89 3.09 2.96 -8.27
N HIS A 90 3.41 2.14 -7.29
CA HIS A 90 3.29 2.49 -5.89
C HIS A 90 4.66 2.66 -5.24
N CYS A 91 4.99 3.88 -4.82
CA CYS A 91 6.20 4.23 -4.09
C CYS A 91 5.89 4.44 -2.60
N GLY A 92 6.76 3.95 -1.71
CA GLY A 92 6.60 4.14 -0.26
C GLY A 92 5.92 2.97 0.47
N GLY A 93 5.82 1.80 -0.18
CA GLY A 93 5.18 0.63 0.45
C GLY A 93 6.03 -0.06 1.51
N MET A 94 7.36 0.09 1.49
CA MET A 94 8.29 -0.57 2.42
C MET A 94 9.16 0.42 3.19
N SER A 95 9.47 1.56 2.61
CA SER A 95 10.19 2.66 3.25
C SER A 95 9.62 3.98 2.77
N ASP A 96 9.74 5.01 3.58
CA ASP A 96 9.24 6.33 3.18
C ASP A 96 10.14 6.93 2.08
N PRO A 97 9.57 7.39 0.96
CA PRO A 97 10.33 7.96 -0.14
C PRO A 97 10.93 9.34 0.17
N PHE A 98 10.35 10.06 1.14
CA PHE A 98 10.76 11.42 1.52
C PHE A 98 11.28 11.48 2.96
N GLN A 99 11.85 10.39 3.47
CA GLN A 99 12.55 10.37 4.74
C GLN A 99 13.79 11.27 4.70
N PRO A 100 14.36 11.73 5.85
CA PRO A 100 15.42 12.75 5.88
C PRO A 100 16.64 12.50 5.00
N CYS A 101 16.96 11.24 4.68
CA CYS A 101 18.08 10.95 3.78
C CYS A 101 17.82 11.34 2.32
N GLU A 102 16.56 11.62 1.93
CA GLU A 102 16.22 12.10 0.59
C GLU A 102 16.86 13.44 0.29
N GLU A 103 16.95 14.36 1.26
CA GLU A 103 17.68 15.64 1.13
C GLU A 103 19.10 15.46 0.57
N LYS A 104 19.78 14.42 1.01
CA LYS A 104 21.15 14.14 0.58
C LYS A 104 21.25 13.35 -0.72
N TYR A 105 20.38 12.38 -0.92
CA TYR A 105 20.52 11.42 -2.03
C TYR A 105 19.60 11.66 -3.21
N GLY A 106 18.46 12.33 -3.03
CA GLY A 106 17.55 12.73 -4.09
C GLY A 106 17.05 11.58 -4.98
N ILE A 107 16.82 10.39 -4.41
CA ILE A 107 16.41 9.23 -5.21
C ILE A 107 14.97 9.35 -5.66
N SER A 108 14.07 9.81 -4.77
CA SER A 108 12.66 10.00 -5.09
C SER A 108 12.47 11.17 -6.04
N ALA A 109 13.22 12.26 -5.87
CA ALA A 109 13.22 13.39 -6.81
C ALA A 109 13.63 12.94 -8.22
N ARG A 110 14.72 12.18 -8.34
CA ARG A 110 15.15 11.61 -9.63
C ARG A 110 14.17 10.58 -10.20
N LEU A 111 13.46 9.85 -9.34
CA LEU A 111 12.39 8.95 -9.77
C LEU A 111 11.23 9.75 -10.38
N MET A 112 10.81 10.85 -9.76
CA MET A 112 9.77 11.74 -10.28
C MET A 112 10.17 12.29 -11.66
N GLU A 113 11.39 12.82 -11.82
CA GLU A 113 11.86 13.31 -13.12
C GLU A 113 11.87 12.20 -14.18
N LEU A 114 12.33 10.99 -13.80
CA LEU A 114 12.35 9.85 -14.71
C LEU A 114 10.93 9.42 -15.12
N THR A 115 10.00 9.38 -14.19
CA THR A 115 8.62 8.99 -14.49
C THR A 115 7.87 10.03 -15.31
N LYS A 116 8.17 11.32 -15.13
CA LYS A 116 7.70 12.40 -16.03
C LYS A 116 8.19 12.19 -17.46
N GLU A 117 9.48 11.92 -17.64
CA GLU A 117 10.09 11.70 -18.97
C GLU A 117 9.40 10.57 -19.74
N PHE A 118 8.96 9.52 -19.06
CA PHE A 118 8.31 8.36 -19.68
C PHE A 118 6.78 8.35 -19.57
N GLY A 119 6.15 9.40 -19.04
CA GLY A 119 4.70 9.48 -18.89
C GLY A 119 4.12 8.43 -17.93
N ILE A 120 4.84 8.08 -16.87
CA ILE A 120 4.46 7.02 -15.92
C ILE A 120 3.83 7.64 -14.67
N SER A 121 2.62 7.21 -14.34
CA SER A 121 1.95 7.62 -13.12
C SER A 121 2.49 6.90 -11.88
N VAL A 122 2.64 7.63 -10.78
CA VAL A 122 3.15 7.13 -9.50
C VAL A 122 2.31 7.67 -8.34
N LEU A 123 1.87 6.76 -7.47
CA LEU A 123 1.31 7.08 -6.17
C LEU A 123 2.41 7.02 -5.10
N PHE A 124 2.69 8.12 -4.44
CA PHE A 124 3.66 8.23 -3.35
C PHE A 124 2.96 8.15 -2.00
N SER A 125 3.28 7.14 -1.20
CA SER A 125 2.79 7.03 0.19
C SER A 125 3.87 7.51 1.15
N THR A 126 3.55 8.46 2.04
CA THR A 126 4.53 9.09 2.92
C THR A 126 3.96 9.50 4.28
N LYS A 127 4.84 9.60 5.28
CA LYS A 127 4.66 10.28 6.58
C LYS A 127 5.47 11.56 6.68
N SER A 128 6.19 11.93 5.61
CA SER A 128 6.97 13.17 5.58
C SER A 128 6.06 14.40 5.51
N ASP A 129 6.60 15.51 5.90
CA ASP A 129 6.02 16.86 5.77
C ASP A 129 6.69 17.67 4.65
N THR A 130 7.48 17.02 3.81
CA THR A 130 8.20 17.63 2.69
C THR A 130 8.48 16.62 1.59
N ILE A 131 8.65 17.11 0.37
CA ILE A 131 9.16 16.36 -0.78
C ILE A 131 10.56 16.84 -1.20
N TYR A 132 11.22 17.64 -0.36
CA TYR A 132 12.52 18.26 -0.63
C TYR A 132 12.53 19.00 -1.98
N ASP A 133 13.57 18.84 -2.80
CA ASP A 133 13.73 19.46 -4.10
C ASP A 133 13.00 18.74 -5.25
N ALA A 134 12.08 17.82 -4.94
CA ALA A 134 11.32 17.13 -5.96
C ALA A 134 10.33 18.08 -6.65
N ASN A 135 10.16 17.87 -7.96
CA ASN A 135 9.25 18.64 -8.81
C ASN A 135 8.18 17.72 -9.42
N PRO A 136 7.13 17.35 -8.66
CA PRO A 136 6.10 16.45 -9.15
C PRO A 136 5.26 17.06 -10.27
N ASP A 137 4.73 16.19 -11.13
CA ASP A 137 3.74 16.51 -12.15
C ASP A 137 2.34 16.20 -11.61
N ARG A 138 1.37 17.12 -11.76
CA ARG A 138 0.03 17.00 -11.18
C ARG A 138 -0.81 15.89 -11.79
N GLU A 139 -0.58 15.54 -13.05
CA GLU A 139 -1.31 14.50 -13.75
C GLU A 139 -0.75 13.10 -13.47
N LEU A 140 0.57 13.03 -13.28
CA LEU A 140 1.28 11.76 -13.13
C LEU A 140 1.54 11.38 -11.67
N HIS A 141 1.74 12.36 -10.78
CA HIS A 141 2.13 12.10 -9.41
C HIS A 141 0.99 12.43 -8.44
N THR A 142 0.62 11.45 -7.64
CA THR A 142 -0.39 11.58 -6.61
C THR A 142 0.21 11.20 -5.25
N PHE A 143 -0.39 11.68 -4.19
CA PHE A 143 0.15 11.50 -2.85
C PHE A 143 -0.86 10.79 -1.95
N GLN A 144 -0.36 10.00 -1.03
CA GLN A 144 -1.13 9.38 0.02
C GLN A 144 -0.44 9.63 1.35
N MET A 145 -1.01 10.55 2.14
CA MET A 145 -0.45 10.92 3.44
C MET A 145 -0.85 9.87 4.48
N SER A 146 0.14 9.26 5.13
CA SER A 146 -0.13 8.30 6.20
C SER A 146 -0.40 9.04 7.51
N VAL A 147 -1.62 8.97 7.99
CA VAL A 147 -2.08 9.59 9.24
C VAL A 147 -2.57 8.50 10.18
N THR A 148 -1.89 8.32 11.31
CA THR A 148 -2.19 7.29 12.31
C THR A 148 -2.78 7.91 13.57
N CYS A 149 -2.40 9.17 13.86
CA CYS A 149 -2.79 9.90 15.06
C CYS A 149 -2.80 11.42 14.79
N LEU A 150 -3.51 12.16 15.62
CA LEU A 150 -3.57 13.63 15.58
C LEU A 150 -2.64 14.30 16.58
N GLU A 151 -2.10 13.55 17.53
CA GLU A 151 -1.16 14.06 18.54
C GLU A 151 0.19 13.32 18.43
N PRO A 152 1.32 14.01 18.68
CA PRO A 152 2.62 13.36 18.76
C PRO A 152 2.61 12.24 19.79
N ASN A 153 3.17 11.09 19.44
CA ASN A 153 3.25 9.95 20.36
C ASN A 153 4.52 9.11 20.15
N ALA A 154 4.82 8.28 21.15
CA ALA A 154 6.01 7.45 21.15
C ALA A 154 6.02 6.33 20.09
N LEU A 155 4.89 6.05 19.44
CA LEU A 155 4.82 5.07 18.35
C LEU A 155 5.45 5.58 17.05
N GLU A 156 5.60 6.91 16.90
CA GLU A 156 6.16 7.58 15.73
C GLU A 156 7.35 8.50 16.11
N PRO A 157 8.45 7.98 16.67
CA PRO A 157 9.48 8.76 17.36
C PRO A 157 10.23 9.77 16.47
N ASN A 158 10.36 9.52 15.18
CA ASN A 158 11.11 10.38 14.25
C ASN A 158 10.26 10.81 13.05
N VAL A 159 8.95 10.66 13.14
CA VAL A 159 8.02 11.16 12.12
C VAL A 159 7.75 12.64 12.38
N PRO A 160 7.62 13.49 11.36
CA PRO A 160 7.15 14.87 11.54
C PRO A 160 5.82 14.94 12.31
N THR A 161 5.61 16.02 13.04
CA THR A 161 4.40 16.15 13.87
C THR A 161 3.13 16.05 13.03
N PRO A 162 2.00 15.60 13.60
CA PRO A 162 0.72 15.58 12.88
C PRO A 162 0.34 16.95 12.30
N GLU A 163 0.62 18.04 13.02
CA GLU A 163 0.39 19.41 12.56
C GLU A 163 1.24 19.74 11.32
N SER A 164 2.55 19.49 11.35
CA SER A 164 3.44 19.71 10.20
C SER A 164 3.01 18.89 8.98
N ARG A 165 2.58 17.66 9.18
CA ARG A 165 2.03 16.80 8.12
C ARG A 165 0.71 17.34 7.56
N TYR A 166 -0.14 17.94 8.39
CA TYR A 166 -1.37 18.58 7.95
C TYR A 166 -1.08 19.84 7.12
N GLU A 167 -0.15 20.68 7.55
CA GLU A 167 0.29 21.85 6.77
C GLU A 167 0.83 21.44 5.40
N PHE A 168 1.62 20.37 5.36
CA PHE A 168 2.12 19.83 4.09
C PHE A 168 0.98 19.27 3.22
N TYR A 169 0.03 18.54 3.79
CA TYR A 169 -1.17 18.12 3.08
C TYR A 169 -1.91 19.31 2.46
N ARG A 170 -2.15 20.37 3.23
CA ARG A 170 -2.79 21.60 2.74
C ARG A 170 -2.00 22.20 1.58
N SER A 171 -0.69 22.27 1.69
CA SER A 171 0.16 22.82 0.63
C SER A 171 0.06 22.04 -0.69
N LEU A 172 -0.04 20.71 -0.62
CA LEU A 172 -0.26 19.86 -1.80
C LEU A 172 -1.64 20.07 -2.41
N LYS A 173 -2.70 20.12 -1.58
CA LYS A 173 -4.07 20.39 -2.05
C LYS A 173 -4.18 21.75 -2.69
N ASP A 174 -3.64 22.81 -2.08
CA ASP A 174 -3.65 24.18 -2.59
C ASP A 174 -2.84 24.31 -3.91
N ALA A 175 -1.80 23.49 -4.06
CA ALA A 175 -1.06 23.36 -5.31
C ALA A 175 -1.80 22.54 -6.38
N GLY A 176 -2.97 21.97 -6.07
CA GLY A 176 -3.83 21.22 -7.00
C GLY A 176 -3.42 19.77 -7.21
N TYR A 177 -2.66 19.17 -6.30
CA TYR A 177 -2.40 17.73 -6.33
C TYR A 177 -3.57 16.92 -5.79
N ARG A 178 -3.74 15.70 -6.30
CA ARG A 178 -4.64 14.70 -5.73
C ARG A 178 -3.95 14.06 -4.52
N VAL A 179 -4.60 14.14 -3.36
CA VAL A 179 -4.04 13.66 -2.08
C VAL A 179 -5.06 12.84 -1.33
N GLY A 180 -4.76 11.59 -1.07
CA GLY A 180 -5.54 10.74 -0.19
C GLY A 180 -4.92 10.61 1.19
N ILE A 181 -5.72 10.13 2.13
CA ILE A 181 -5.30 9.81 3.50
C ILE A 181 -5.23 8.29 3.68
N ARG A 182 -4.20 7.86 4.38
CA ARG A 182 -3.96 6.45 4.67
C ARG A 182 -3.91 6.25 6.18
N MET A 183 -5.03 5.81 6.76
CA MET A 183 -5.13 5.33 8.14
C MET A 183 -4.61 3.89 8.21
N GLN A 184 -3.30 3.75 8.00
CA GLN A 184 -2.63 2.45 7.96
C GLN A 184 -1.27 2.54 8.67
N PRO A 185 -1.18 1.94 9.89
CA PRO A 185 -2.24 1.16 10.53
C PRO A 185 -3.30 2.02 11.22
N PHE A 186 -4.54 1.53 11.24
CA PHE A 186 -5.50 1.92 12.25
C PHE A 186 -5.11 1.24 13.58
N ILE A 187 -4.85 2.02 14.62
CA ILE A 187 -4.40 1.53 15.93
C ILE A 187 -5.49 1.86 16.96
N PRO A 188 -6.14 0.84 17.57
CA PRO A 188 -7.10 1.06 18.65
C PRO A 188 -6.52 1.97 19.74
N PHE A 189 -7.34 2.87 20.28
CA PHE A 189 -7.00 3.87 21.30
C PHE A 189 -6.03 4.98 20.87
N VAL A 190 -5.55 4.95 19.61
CA VAL A 190 -4.61 5.96 19.07
C VAL A 190 -5.20 6.65 17.84
N THR A 191 -5.85 5.89 16.97
CA THR A 191 -6.50 6.41 15.75
C THR A 191 -7.98 6.69 16.04
N ASP A 192 -8.46 7.86 15.67
CA ASP A 192 -9.86 8.25 15.90
C ASP A 192 -10.50 8.91 14.65
N GLU A 193 -11.84 9.10 14.71
CA GLU A 193 -12.65 9.65 13.63
C GLU A 193 -12.37 11.11 13.31
N ARG A 194 -11.86 11.90 14.24
CA ARG A 194 -11.51 13.33 13.99
C ARG A 194 -10.50 13.51 12.87
N ILE A 195 -9.76 12.44 12.50
CA ILE A 195 -8.92 12.44 11.32
C ILE A 195 -9.74 12.69 10.06
N VAL A 196 -10.96 12.15 9.97
CA VAL A 196 -11.83 12.33 8.81
C VAL A 196 -12.29 13.79 8.70
N GLU A 197 -12.72 14.38 9.81
CA GLU A 197 -13.13 15.79 9.86
C GLU A 197 -11.98 16.72 9.43
N LEU A 198 -10.78 16.50 9.98
CA LEU A 198 -9.61 17.33 9.68
C LEU A 198 -9.19 17.27 8.20
N TYR A 199 -9.34 16.10 7.57
CA TYR A 199 -8.96 15.86 6.17
C TYR A 199 -10.18 15.67 5.26
N CYS A 200 -11.30 16.34 5.54
CA CYS A 200 -12.59 16.13 4.88
C CYS A 200 -12.61 16.48 3.38
N ASP A 201 -11.60 17.17 2.85
CA ASP A 201 -11.41 17.46 1.43
C ASP A 201 -10.39 16.52 0.74
N ALA A 202 -10.00 15.43 1.38
CA ALA A 202 -9.14 14.42 0.79
C ALA A 202 -9.84 13.67 -0.36
N ASP A 203 -9.07 13.30 -1.37
CA ASP A 203 -9.62 12.63 -2.55
C ASP A 203 -9.96 11.15 -2.30
N HIS A 204 -9.44 10.57 -1.21
CA HIS A 204 -9.72 9.18 -0.83
C HIS A 204 -9.18 8.86 0.57
N PHE A 205 -9.85 7.93 1.27
CA PHE A 205 -9.31 7.32 2.50
C PHE A 205 -9.04 5.82 2.32
N THR A 206 -7.88 5.38 2.79
CA THR A 206 -7.54 3.95 2.91
C THR A 206 -7.43 3.57 4.37
N ILE A 207 -8.16 2.55 4.80
CA ILE A 207 -8.16 2.06 6.18
C ILE A 207 -7.60 0.63 6.19
N GLU A 208 -6.63 0.34 7.06
CA GLU A 208 -6.13 -1.02 7.32
C GLU A 208 -5.73 -1.15 8.78
N GLY A 209 -6.19 -2.21 9.45
CA GLY A 209 -5.90 -2.46 10.85
C GLY A 209 -4.41 -2.77 11.13
N LEU A 210 -4.04 -2.61 12.38
CA LEU A 210 -2.69 -2.92 12.87
C LEU A 210 -2.30 -4.37 12.57
N LYS A 211 -1.11 -4.54 11.97
CA LYS A 211 -0.52 -5.85 11.64
C LYS A 211 0.87 -5.96 12.25
N LEU A 212 1.12 -7.02 13.03
CA LEU A 212 2.40 -7.26 13.68
C LEU A 212 3.07 -8.54 13.16
N VAL A 213 4.39 -8.59 13.22
CA VAL A 213 5.20 -9.73 12.77
C VAL A 213 5.34 -10.73 13.92
N PRO A 214 4.67 -11.89 13.92
CA PRO A 214 4.60 -12.79 15.07
C PRO A 214 5.96 -13.40 15.45
N GLN A 215 6.92 -13.46 14.51
CA GLN A 215 8.27 -13.95 14.74
C GLN A 215 9.13 -13.01 15.58
N ASN A 216 8.79 -11.72 15.63
CA ASN A 216 9.49 -10.73 16.46
C ASN A 216 8.68 -10.50 17.75
N ARG A 217 8.83 -11.44 18.70
CA ARG A 217 8.06 -11.41 19.95
C ARG A 217 8.30 -10.19 20.81
N GLU A 218 9.54 -9.70 20.88
CA GLU A 218 9.90 -8.51 21.64
C GLU A 218 9.22 -7.25 21.07
N HIS A 219 9.22 -7.12 19.75
CA HIS A 219 8.50 -6.04 19.06
C HIS A 219 6.99 -6.13 19.32
N VAL A 220 6.39 -7.32 19.17
CA VAL A 220 4.97 -7.50 19.47
C VAL A 220 4.66 -7.07 20.90
N GLN A 221 5.41 -7.57 21.87
CA GLN A 221 5.20 -7.23 23.28
C GLN A 221 5.29 -5.71 23.53
N ARG A 222 6.31 -5.06 22.98
CA ARG A 222 6.51 -3.61 23.11
C ARG A 222 5.33 -2.81 22.53
N VAL A 223 4.84 -3.17 21.33
CA VAL A 223 3.70 -2.47 20.73
C VAL A 223 2.43 -2.67 21.56
N LEU A 224 2.19 -3.88 22.08
CA LEU A 224 1.04 -4.13 22.95
C LEU A 224 1.10 -3.32 24.25
N GLU A 225 2.27 -3.20 24.85
CA GLU A 225 2.50 -2.36 26.06
C GLU A 225 2.25 -0.87 25.77
N MET A 226 2.77 -0.36 24.65
CA MET A 226 2.60 1.03 24.25
C MET A 226 1.16 1.40 23.89
N THR A 227 0.40 0.47 23.36
CA THR A 227 -0.98 0.72 22.88
C THR A 227 -2.05 0.29 23.87
N GLY A 228 -1.75 -0.55 24.84
CA GLY A 228 -2.73 -1.16 25.76
C GLY A 228 -3.64 -2.20 25.09
N ILE A 229 -3.40 -2.59 23.82
CA ILE A 229 -4.22 -3.55 23.11
C ILE A 229 -3.99 -4.96 23.70
N PRO A 230 -5.05 -5.66 24.13
CA PRO A 230 -4.89 -7.01 24.68
C PRO A 230 -4.47 -8.00 23.58
N LYS A 231 -3.54 -8.90 23.90
CA LYS A 231 -3.05 -9.93 22.96
C LYS A 231 -4.18 -10.76 22.33
N GLY A 232 -5.26 -11.02 23.07
CA GLY A 232 -6.45 -11.75 22.61
C GLY A 232 -7.25 -11.01 21.53
N ALA A 233 -6.97 -9.73 21.25
CA ALA A 233 -7.59 -8.98 20.16
C ALA A 233 -7.06 -9.41 18.77
N PHE A 234 -5.99 -10.22 18.71
CA PHE A 234 -5.35 -10.60 17.45
C PHE A 234 -5.64 -12.05 17.08
N THR A 235 -5.71 -12.27 15.77
CA THR A 235 -5.66 -13.59 15.14
C THR A 235 -4.45 -13.69 14.21
N GLN A 236 -3.93 -14.91 14.01
CA GLN A 236 -2.77 -15.11 13.15
C GLN A 236 -3.20 -15.56 11.75
N MET A 237 -2.98 -14.67 10.76
CA MET A 237 -3.20 -14.93 9.34
C MET A 237 -1.93 -14.55 8.57
N GLY A 238 -0.85 -15.30 8.81
CA GLY A 238 0.51 -14.96 8.38
C GLY A 238 1.16 -13.89 9.27
N LEU A 239 0.60 -12.68 9.34
CA LEU A 239 0.85 -11.67 10.37
C LEU A 239 -0.18 -11.83 11.50
N LEU A 240 0.08 -11.23 12.65
CA LEU A 240 -0.96 -10.97 13.65
C LEU A 240 -1.81 -9.81 13.13
N ASN A 241 -3.10 -10.04 12.99
CA ASN A 241 -4.09 -9.04 12.58
C ASN A 241 -5.11 -8.90 13.71
N LEU A 242 -5.66 -7.72 13.91
CA LEU A 242 -6.84 -7.57 14.76
C LEU A 242 -7.96 -8.48 14.22
N ARG A 243 -8.73 -9.09 15.12
CA ARG A 243 -9.85 -9.97 14.73
C ARG A 243 -10.88 -9.18 13.91
N PRO A 244 -11.53 -9.83 12.93
CA PRO A 244 -12.48 -9.16 12.04
C PRO A 244 -13.58 -8.40 12.78
N GLU A 245 -14.13 -8.99 13.85
CA GLU A 245 -15.22 -8.39 14.66
C GLU A 245 -14.75 -7.08 15.31
N ILE A 246 -13.51 -7.05 15.80
CA ILE A 246 -12.93 -5.86 16.43
C ILE A 246 -12.71 -4.78 15.38
N ARG A 247 -12.13 -5.11 14.22
CA ARG A 247 -11.92 -4.14 13.13
C ARG A 247 -13.25 -3.57 12.63
N TYR A 248 -14.25 -4.41 12.49
CA TYR A 248 -15.58 -4.00 12.06
C TYR A 248 -16.16 -2.94 12.98
N GLU A 249 -16.14 -3.17 14.32
CA GLU A 249 -16.63 -2.19 15.29
C GLU A 249 -15.81 -0.90 15.31
N LEU A 250 -14.48 -1.00 15.17
CA LEU A 250 -13.60 0.16 15.14
C LEU A 250 -13.77 1.03 13.89
N TYR A 251 -14.17 0.44 12.77
CA TYR A 251 -14.32 1.18 11.51
C TYR A 251 -15.68 1.87 11.38
N LYS A 252 -16.72 1.45 12.13
CA LYS A 252 -18.04 2.05 12.05
C LYS A 252 -18.03 3.59 12.16
N PRO A 253 -17.46 4.20 13.23
CA PRO A 253 -17.47 5.66 13.36
C PRO A 253 -16.70 6.33 12.22
N ILE A 254 -15.57 5.75 11.78
CA ILE A 254 -14.79 6.27 10.67
C ILE A 254 -15.59 6.26 9.36
N VAL A 255 -16.24 5.13 9.07
CA VAL A 255 -17.04 4.97 7.84
C VAL A 255 -18.23 5.91 7.85
N ARG A 256 -18.89 6.09 9.00
CA ARG A 256 -19.98 7.06 9.13
C ARG A 256 -19.54 8.47 8.79
N GLU A 257 -18.40 8.92 9.32
CA GLU A 257 -17.86 10.25 9.00
C GLU A 257 -17.45 10.37 7.52
N LEU A 258 -16.84 9.33 6.93
CA LEU A 258 -16.50 9.31 5.52
C LEU A 258 -17.74 9.41 4.61
N GLU A 259 -18.82 8.72 4.96
CA GLU A 259 -20.09 8.81 4.23
C GLU A 259 -20.80 10.16 4.45
N TYR A 260 -20.71 10.73 5.65
CA TYR A 260 -21.22 12.07 5.92
C TYR A 260 -20.55 13.14 5.05
N TYR A 261 -19.24 13.08 4.89
CA TYR A 261 -18.50 14.00 4.01
C TYR A 261 -18.46 13.55 2.53
N ALA A 262 -19.12 12.45 2.18
CA ALA A 262 -19.13 11.86 0.84
C ALA A 262 -17.71 11.56 0.27
N ILE A 263 -16.79 11.13 1.14
CA ILE A 263 -15.40 10.83 0.74
C ILE A 263 -15.30 9.36 0.33
N PRO A 264 -14.78 9.03 -0.86
CA PRO A 264 -14.52 7.66 -1.27
C PRO A 264 -13.51 6.98 -0.33
N TYR A 265 -13.76 5.71 0.03
CA TYR A 265 -12.87 4.98 0.92
C TYR A 265 -12.70 3.52 0.54
N SER A 266 -11.61 2.93 1.04
CA SER A 266 -11.33 1.51 0.91
C SER A 266 -10.86 0.91 2.22
N ILE A 267 -11.35 -0.29 2.52
CA ILE A 267 -10.85 -1.13 3.59
C ILE A 267 -9.79 -2.06 2.99
N ALA A 268 -8.53 -1.82 3.32
CA ALA A 268 -7.39 -2.53 2.71
C ALA A 268 -6.99 -3.81 3.47
N ASP A 269 -7.77 -4.24 4.45
CA ASP A 269 -7.65 -5.55 5.07
C ASP A 269 -8.08 -6.64 4.10
N ASN A 270 -7.26 -7.69 3.96
CA ASN A 270 -7.42 -8.69 2.92
C ASN A 270 -8.78 -9.40 2.91
N ASP A 271 -9.40 -9.54 4.08
CA ASP A 271 -10.70 -10.20 4.29
C ASP A 271 -11.89 -9.21 4.31
N MET A 272 -11.63 -7.90 4.15
CA MET A 272 -12.64 -6.84 4.24
C MET A 272 -12.73 -5.96 2.97
N HIS A 273 -12.05 -6.32 1.88
CA HIS A 273 -12.06 -5.53 0.65
C HIS A 273 -13.46 -5.25 0.09
N HIS A 274 -14.40 -6.18 0.28
CA HIS A 274 -15.79 -6.07 -0.16
C HIS A 274 -16.58 -4.96 0.58
N LEU A 275 -16.06 -4.46 1.70
CA LEU A 275 -16.66 -3.34 2.45
C LEU A 275 -16.25 -1.97 1.90
N SER A 276 -15.38 -1.94 0.88
CA SER A 276 -14.89 -0.70 0.26
C SER A 276 -15.95 -0.03 -0.61
N ARG A 277 -15.85 1.29 -0.75
CA ARG A 277 -16.62 2.13 -1.68
C ARG A 277 -15.76 2.67 -2.83
N SER A 278 -14.75 1.94 -3.24
CA SER A 278 -13.78 2.27 -4.29
C SER A 278 -13.30 1.00 -4.96
N LYS A 279 -12.97 1.05 -6.25
CA LYS A 279 -12.47 -0.10 -7.03
C LYS A 279 -11.03 -0.48 -6.69
N CYS A 280 -10.29 0.39 -6.02
CA CYS A 280 -8.91 0.12 -5.64
C CYS A 280 -8.66 0.47 -4.18
N CYS A 281 -7.96 -0.39 -3.46
CA CYS A 281 -7.60 -0.13 -2.06
C CYS A 281 -6.72 1.11 -1.84
N CYS A 282 -6.12 1.66 -2.90
CA CYS A 282 -5.36 2.90 -2.87
C CYS A 282 -6.15 4.13 -3.34
N GLY A 283 -7.39 3.94 -3.78
CA GLY A 283 -8.29 5.02 -4.23
C GLY A 283 -8.27 5.25 -5.73
N ASP A 284 -9.46 5.16 -6.36
CA ASP A 284 -9.60 5.35 -7.81
C ASP A 284 -9.20 6.76 -8.25
N ALA A 285 -9.48 7.77 -7.43
CA ALA A 285 -9.11 9.16 -7.71
C ALA A 285 -7.60 9.40 -7.72
N LEU A 286 -6.82 8.53 -7.04
CA LEU A 286 -5.37 8.69 -6.90
C LEU A 286 -4.56 7.93 -7.94
N ILE A 287 -5.19 7.08 -8.75
CA ILE A 287 -4.50 6.22 -9.70
C ILE A 287 -4.98 6.48 -11.12
N ALA A 288 -4.06 6.51 -12.07
CA ALA A 288 -4.40 6.63 -13.47
C ALA A 288 -4.88 5.29 -14.05
N LYS A 289 -4.25 4.19 -13.61
CA LYS A 289 -4.61 2.84 -14.05
C LYS A 289 -4.22 1.80 -13.00
N SER A 290 -5.20 0.99 -12.59
CA SER A 290 -4.97 -0.22 -11.79
C SER A 290 -4.61 -1.40 -12.71
N SER A 291 -4.14 -2.50 -12.09
CA SER A 291 -3.93 -3.75 -12.83
C SER A 291 -5.23 -4.41 -13.31
N GLY A 292 -6.37 -3.91 -12.87
CA GLY A 292 -7.67 -4.57 -13.04
C GLY A 292 -7.79 -5.84 -12.19
N PHE A 293 -6.71 -6.24 -11.55
CA PHE A 293 -6.56 -7.48 -10.83
C PHE A 293 -6.29 -7.20 -9.35
N ASP A 294 -7.34 -6.83 -8.66
CA ASP A 294 -7.30 -6.68 -7.22
C ASP A 294 -8.62 -7.17 -6.60
N ASN A 295 -8.53 -7.61 -5.37
CA ASN A 295 -9.69 -8.15 -4.67
C ASN A 295 -10.77 -7.08 -4.42
N THR A 296 -10.36 -5.82 -4.28
CA THR A 296 -11.28 -4.69 -4.12
C THR A 296 -12.09 -4.48 -5.41
N ALA A 297 -11.41 -4.48 -6.57
CA ALA A 297 -12.09 -4.35 -7.87
C ALA A 297 -13.04 -5.52 -8.13
N MET A 298 -12.60 -6.77 -7.85
CA MET A 298 -13.44 -7.96 -7.98
C MET A 298 -14.69 -7.85 -7.11
N CYS A 299 -14.55 -7.49 -5.85
CA CYS A 299 -15.68 -7.32 -4.96
C CYS A 299 -16.59 -6.16 -5.36
N TYR A 300 -16.03 -5.07 -5.88
CA TYR A 300 -16.80 -3.91 -6.34
C TYR A 300 -17.66 -4.24 -7.57
N GLU A 301 -17.09 -4.98 -8.54
CA GLU A 301 -17.76 -5.28 -9.82
C GLU A 301 -18.68 -6.49 -9.74
N HIS A 302 -18.33 -7.52 -8.95
CA HIS A 302 -19.02 -8.81 -8.90
C HIS A 302 -19.53 -9.19 -7.50
N GLY A 303 -19.34 -8.33 -6.50
CA GLY A 303 -19.68 -8.66 -5.11
C GLY A 303 -18.82 -9.80 -4.55
N ARG A 304 -19.43 -10.62 -3.68
CA ARG A 304 -18.74 -11.78 -3.06
C ARG A 304 -18.72 -13.03 -3.94
N GLU A 305 -19.37 -12.99 -5.08
CA GLU A 305 -19.62 -14.13 -5.96
C GLU A 305 -18.74 -14.15 -7.23
N TYR A 306 -17.68 -13.33 -7.29
CA TYR A 306 -16.78 -13.35 -8.42
C TYR A 306 -16.16 -14.75 -8.63
N THR A 307 -15.98 -15.12 -9.87
CA THR A 307 -15.57 -16.45 -10.32
C THR A 307 -14.09 -16.51 -10.69
N LEU A 308 -13.56 -17.72 -10.86
CA LEU A 308 -12.22 -17.90 -11.41
C LEU A 308 -12.10 -17.33 -12.85
N ASP A 309 -13.17 -17.34 -13.62
CA ASP A 309 -13.15 -16.81 -14.99
C ASP A 309 -13.08 -15.27 -14.99
N ASP A 310 -13.74 -14.62 -14.05
CA ASP A 310 -13.58 -13.17 -13.82
C ASP A 310 -12.12 -12.83 -13.53
N VAL A 311 -11.48 -13.60 -12.64
CA VAL A 311 -10.05 -13.46 -12.32
C VAL A 311 -9.16 -13.64 -13.55
N LYS A 312 -9.41 -14.69 -14.36
CA LYS A 312 -8.65 -14.96 -15.59
C LYS A 312 -8.79 -13.85 -16.62
N GLN A 313 -9.98 -13.31 -16.76
CA GLN A 313 -10.25 -12.20 -17.66
C GLN A 313 -9.42 -10.96 -17.26
N CYS A 314 -9.41 -10.63 -15.98
CA CYS A 314 -8.64 -9.50 -15.47
C CYS A 314 -7.12 -9.66 -15.59
N LEU A 315 -6.61 -10.88 -15.50
CA LEU A 315 -5.17 -11.15 -15.67
C LEU A 315 -4.66 -10.76 -17.06
N GLY A 316 -5.47 -10.98 -18.10
CA GLY A 316 -5.06 -10.71 -19.48
C GLY A 316 -3.69 -11.32 -19.81
N CYS A 317 -2.84 -10.55 -20.49
CA CYS A 317 -1.48 -10.98 -20.86
C CYS A 317 -0.53 -11.19 -19.66
N ILE A 318 -0.80 -10.56 -18.53
CA ILE A 318 -0.03 -10.75 -17.30
C ILE A 318 -0.15 -12.19 -16.79
N GLY A 319 -1.27 -12.84 -17.05
CA GLY A 319 -1.48 -14.25 -16.72
C GLY A 319 -0.44 -15.20 -17.30
N GLU A 320 0.13 -14.87 -18.44
CA GLU A 320 1.14 -15.68 -19.14
C GLU A 320 2.58 -15.45 -18.62
N CYS A 321 2.78 -14.45 -17.77
CA CYS A 321 4.09 -14.19 -17.16
C CYS A 321 4.52 -15.32 -16.22
N LYS A 322 5.84 -15.48 -16.05
CA LYS A 322 6.42 -16.52 -15.20
C LYS A 322 6.07 -16.33 -13.73
N ALA A 323 5.51 -17.34 -13.09
CA ALA A 323 5.12 -17.30 -11.68
C ALA A 323 6.29 -17.12 -10.71
N ASN A 324 7.52 -17.51 -11.10
CA ASN A 324 8.72 -17.38 -10.27
C ASN A 324 9.12 -15.91 -9.99
N GLN A 325 8.53 -14.96 -10.71
CA GLN A 325 8.73 -13.51 -10.49
C GLN A 325 7.73 -12.92 -9.49
N LEU A 326 6.71 -13.68 -9.08
CA LEU A 326 5.84 -13.28 -7.99
C LEU A 326 6.63 -13.28 -6.68
N PHE A 327 6.65 -12.14 -6.00
CA PHE A 327 7.20 -12.08 -4.66
C PHE A 327 6.18 -12.68 -3.68
N THR A 328 6.29 -13.98 -3.47
CA THR A 328 5.49 -14.70 -2.48
C THR A 328 6.42 -15.34 -1.46
N SER A 329 6.07 -15.25 -0.20
CA SER A 329 6.73 -16.03 0.87
C SER A 329 6.45 -17.54 0.72
N ASN A 330 5.47 -17.88 -0.10
CA ASN A 330 5.06 -19.23 -0.38
C ASN A 330 5.62 -19.66 -1.74
N ARG A 331 6.04 -20.90 -1.78
CA ARG A 331 6.50 -21.55 -3.01
C ARG A 331 5.41 -21.45 -4.07
N GLN A 332 5.80 -21.21 -5.33
CA GLN A 332 4.87 -21.18 -6.47
C GLN A 332 4.21 -22.56 -6.74
N GLU A 333 4.46 -23.55 -5.90
CA GLU A 333 3.78 -24.87 -5.89
C GLU A 333 3.82 -25.57 -7.25
N GLY A 334 4.91 -25.41 -8.00
CA GLY A 334 5.07 -25.95 -9.35
C GLY A 334 4.29 -25.20 -10.43
N CYS A 335 3.75 -24.03 -10.13
CA CYS A 335 3.12 -23.17 -11.14
C CYS A 335 4.16 -22.61 -12.11
N VAL A 336 3.85 -22.67 -13.40
CA VAL A 336 4.70 -22.11 -14.46
C VAL A 336 4.35 -20.65 -14.70
N THR A 337 3.07 -20.35 -14.81
CA THR A 337 2.54 -19.02 -15.10
C THR A 337 1.84 -18.39 -13.90
N VAL A 338 1.63 -17.08 -13.97
CA VAL A 338 0.80 -16.35 -13.00
C VAL A 338 -0.62 -16.90 -13.00
N ARG A 339 -1.17 -17.26 -14.14
CA ARG A 339 -2.50 -17.89 -14.27
C ARG A 339 -2.59 -19.18 -13.46
N ASP A 340 -1.62 -20.11 -13.63
CA ASP A 340 -1.59 -21.37 -12.88
C ASP A 340 -1.58 -21.14 -11.37
N PHE A 341 -0.87 -20.10 -10.93
CA PHE A 341 -0.80 -19.74 -9.52
C PHE A 341 -2.16 -19.36 -8.94
N TYR A 342 -2.97 -18.62 -9.71
CA TYR A 342 -4.30 -18.20 -9.29
C TYR A 342 -5.31 -19.36 -9.34
N GLU A 343 -5.32 -20.12 -10.42
CA GLU A 343 -6.18 -21.31 -10.55
C GLU A 343 -6.00 -22.27 -9.36
N LYS A 344 -4.76 -22.51 -8.99
CA LYS A 344 -4.44 -23.43 -7.89
C LYS A 344 -4.87 -22.96 -6.50
N ARG A 345 -5.14 -21.66 -6.35
CA ARG A 345 -5.42 -21.02 -5.05
C ARG A 345 -6.81 -20.43 -4.93
N PHE A 346 -7.53 -20.32 -6.02
CA PHE A 346 -8.83 -19.65 -6.04
C PHE A 346 -9.81 -20.26 -5.04
N ASP A 347 -9.90 -21.57 -4.98
CA ASP A 347 -10.84 -22.27 -4.09
C ASP A 347 -10.37 -22.43 -2.65
N ARG A 348 -9.18 -21.95 -2.31
CA ARG A 348 -8.63 -22.11 -0.96
C ARG A 348 -9.13 -21.03 -0.02
N LYS A 349 -9.84 -21.42 1.04
CA LYS A 349 -10.26 -20.47 2.10
C LYS A 349 -9.09 -19.67 2.71
N SER A 350 -7.87 -20.20 2.68
CA SER A 350 -6.67 -19.50 3.15
C SER A 350 -6.05 -18.54 2.14
N SER A 351 -6.61 -18.45 0.94
CA SER A 351 -6.10 -17.59 -0.13
C SER A 351 -6.78 -16.23 -0.11
N PRO A 352 -6.03 -15.12 0.07
CA PRO A 352 -6.62 -13.80 0.23
C PRO A 352 -7.27 -13.24 -1.06
N PHE A 353 -7.14 -13.90 -2.20
CA PHE A 353 -7.85 -13.56 -3.44
C PHE A 353 -9.03 -14.50 -3.76
N SER A 354 -9.34 -15.40 -2.84
CA SER A 354 -10.53 -16.24 -2.94
C SER A 354 -11.71 -15.55 -2.26
N PRO A 355 -12.92 -15.55 -2.86
CA PRO A 355 -14.11 -15.03 -2.21
C PRO A 355 -14.42 -15.76 -0.88
N LYS A 356 -13.96 -17.00 -0.73
CA LYS A 356 -14.08 -17.78 0.52
C LYS A 356 -13.24 -17.24 1.69
N PHE A 357 -12.36 -16.30 1.41
CA PHE A 357 -11.51 -15.65 2.42
C PHE A 357 -12.16 -14.42 3.04
N LEU A 358 -13.18 -13.86 2.41
CA LEU A 358 -13.88 -12.66 2.88
C LEU A 358 -14.57 -12.92 4.23
N CYS A 359 -14.55 -11.94 5.13
CA CYS A 359 -15.27 -12.02 6.40
C CYS A 359 -16.80 -12.05 6.18
N GLU A 360 -17.56 -12.42 7.22
CA GLU A 360 -19.01 -12.64 7.11
C GLU A 360 -19.83 -11.34 7.01
N PHE A 361 -19.24 -10.19 7.35
CA PHE A 361 -19.90 -8.90 7.32
C PHE A 361 -20.15 -8.45 5.89
N ASP A 362 -21.40 -8.02 5.58
CA ASP A 362 -21.77 -7.60 4.23
C ASP A 362 -21.58 -6.10 3.99
N HIS A 363 -21.72 -5.27 5.01
CA HIS A 363 -21.54 -3.82 4.99
C HIS A 363 -21.14 -3.33 6.38
N ILE A 364 -20.59 -2.13 6.45
CA ILE A 364 -20.39 -1.43 7.72
C ILE A 364 -21.62 -0.51 7.91
N PRO A 365 -22.50 -0.75 8.89
CA PRO A 365 -23.70 0.05 9.08
C PRO A 365 -23.35 1.48 9.51
N THR A 366 -24.05 2.44 8.93
CA THR A 366 -23.92 3.87 9.25
C THR A 366 -25.14 4.41 9.97
N ASP A 367 -26.23 3.65 10.00
CA ASP A 367 -27.58 4.13 10.33
C ASP A 367 -28.01 3.86 11.80
N GLU A 368 -27.20 3.21 12.63
CA GLU A 368 -27.59 2.83 13.99
C GLU A 368 -27.19 3.86 15.07
N TRP A 369 -27.47 5.14 14.87
CA TRP A 369 -27.33 6.14 15.95
C TRP A 369 -28.44 7.20 15.85
N GLU A 370 -29.70 6.76 15.84
CA GLU A 370 -30.79 7.57 16.39
C GLU A 370 -31.00 7.06 17.80
N GLU A 371 -30.30 7.68 18.79
CA GLU A 371 -30.81 8.00 20.14
C GLU A 371 -29.66 8.58 20.97
#